data_c5d797aab14d5a8fd34044eb508d6fa0
#
_entry.id   c5d797aab14d5a8fd34044eb508d6fa0
#
_cell.length_a   1.000
_cell.length_b   1.000
_cell.length_c   1.000
_cell.angle_alpha   90.00
_cell.angle_beta   90.00
_cell.angle_gamma   90.00
#
_symmetry.space_group_name_H-M   'P 1'
#
loop_
_entity.id
_entity.type
_entity.pdbx_description
1 polymer ?
#
loop_
_entity_poly.entity_id
_entity_poly.type
_entity_poly.pdbx_seq_one_letter_code
_entity_poly.pdbx_strand_id
1 'polypeptide(L)'
;MGFTGAGVQKLVAGRGGNTITDQTLCASSQTGKRRLVRAHIYYGFGLKIKSPLDLPELRSEPGESAGPCDIKFTFGTVKEHPPYLEEGDRGFWMRGEQACYALRNVGVFLVSAGRHICVEAHENATEEALRLCILGPALGLALQQRGFLTLHASAVSIQGAAVAFLGGHGWGKSTVAALLQARGYPVISDDLTALEPEGNRVVPSFPQLKLWPDAVGALGYSSQELPLVHPDVDKRALRFSEGFVLDSSPLRRLYLLAVG
;
A
#
# COMPACT_ATOMS: atom_id res chain seq x y z
N MET A 1 17.53 -13.40 10.41
CA MET A 1 17.74 -12.79 11.76
C MET A 1 16.41 -12.25 12.22
N GLY A 2 15.98 -12.64 13.40
CA GLY A 2 14.63 -12.49 13.89
C GLY A 2 14.27 -11.06 14.28
N PHE A 3 13.09 -10.60 13.87
CA PHE A 3 12.44 -9.46 14.49
C PHE A 3 11.76 -9.91 15.78
N THR A 4 12.37 -9.55 16.90
CA THR A 4 11.73 -9.63 18.21
C THR A 4 10.59 -8.62 18.27
N GLY A 5 9.42 -9.08 18.73
CA GLY A 5 8.25 -8.25 18.92
C GLY A 5 8.50 -7.13 19.92
N ALA A 6 8.35 -5.90 19.46
CA ALA A 6 8.29 -4.72 20.30
C ALA A 6 6.86 -4.17 20.27
N GLY A 7 6.33 -4.03 21.47
CA GLY A 7 4.98 -3.76 21.88
C GLY A 7 4.23 -2.66 21.14
N VAL A 8 2.94 -2.92 20.98
CA VAL A 8 1.93 -1.92 20.68
C VAL A 8 1.79 -1.01 21.90
N GLN A 9 2.53 0.11 21.92
CA GLN A 9 2.26 1.18 22.87
C GLN A 9 1.20 2.11 22.28
N LYS A 10 0.07 2.15 22.95
CA LYS A 10 -1.02 3.10 22.76
C LYS A 10 -0.50 4.51 23.07
N LEU A 11 -0.18 5.31 22.06
CA LEU A 11 0.14 6.74 22.26
C LEU A 11 -1.17 7.52 22.43
N VAL A 12 -1.39 7.96 23.66
CA VAL A 12 -2.45 8.90 24.03
C VAL A 12 -2.09 10.28 23.45
N ALA A 13 -3.00 10.85 22.67
CA ALA A 13 -2.86 12.18 22.08
C ALA A 13 -2.81 13.26 23.17
N GLY A 14 -1.65 13.90 23.33
CA GLY A 14 -1.50 15.16 24.05
C GLY A 14 -2.02 16.33 23.19
N ARG A 15 -3.05 17.02 23.68
CA ARG A 15 -3.55 18.28 23.12
C ARG A 15 -2.53 19.40 23.39
N GLY A 16 -1.94 19.96 22.36
CA GLY A 16 -1.11 21.17 22.43
C GLY A 16 -0.98 21.73 21.02
N GLY A 17 -1.74 22.81 20.73
CA GLY A 17 -1.84 23.39 19.41
C GLY A 17 -0.58 24.11 18.93
N ASN A 18 -0.24 23.87 17.67
CA ASN A 18 0.25 24.85 16.70
C ASN A 18 -0.05 24.27 15.33
N THR A 19 -1.05 24.82 14.66
CA THR A 19 -1.42 24.47 13.30
C THR A 19 -0.33 24.96 12.36
N ILE A 20 0.65 24.12 12.04
CA ILE A 20 1.56 24.34 10.92
C ILE A 20 0.72 24.05 9.67
N THR A 21 0.43 25.10 8.93
CA THR A 21 -0.35 25.03 7.69
C THR A 21 0.31 24.09 6.67
N ASP A 22 -0.50 23.26 6.06
CA ASP A 22 -0.22 22.11 5.18
C ASP A 22 0.68 22.38 3.94
N GLN A 23 1.02 23.64 3.69
CA GLN A 23 1.79 24.07 2.50
C GLN A 23 3.33 24.14 2.71
N THR A 24 3.84 23.86 3.90
CA THR A 24 5.21 24.26 4.25
C THR A 24 6.28 23.21 3.92
N LEU A 25 5.94 21.93 3.77
CA LEU A 25 6.93 20.85 3.62
C LEU A 25 7.03 20.22 2.22
N CYS A 26 6.07 20.50 1.32
CA CYS A 26 6.14 20.05 -0.07
C CYS A 26 6.23 21.26 -1.00
N ALA A 27 7.33 21.40 -1.74
CA ALA A 27 7.48 22.41 -2.78
C ALA A 27 7.22 21.78 -4.16
N SER A 28 6.41 22.42 -5.00
CA SER A 28 6.22 21.98 -6.39
C SER A 28 7.52 22.23 -7.17
N SER A 29 8.25 21.18 -7.53
CA SER A 29 9.41 21.29 -8.41
C SER A 29 9.01 20.99 -9.86
N GLN A 30 9.32 21.92 -10.78
CA GLN A 30 9.20 21.70 -12.23
C GLN A 30 10.48 21.15 -12.86
N THR A 31 11.38 20.56 -12.08
CA THR A 31 12.70 20.10 -12.56
C THR A 31 12.72 18.60 -12.74
N GLY A 32 12.65 18.17 -14.00
CA GLY A 32 12.91 16.80 -14.42
C GLY A 32 11.93 16.35 -15.50
N LYS A 33 12.44 15.78 -16.60
CA LYS A 33 11.73 15.34 -17.82
C LYS A 33 10.70 14.23 -17.61
N ARG A 34 9.99 14.18 -16.50
CA ARG A 34 8.79 13.35 -16.37
C ARG A 34 7.64 14.12 -16.98
N ARG A 35 7.16 13.64 -18.12
CA ARG A 35 5.97 14.12 -18.82
C ARG A 35 4.88 14.30 -17.78
N LEU A 36 4.37 15.53 -17.62
CA LEU A 36 3.16 15.79 -16.85
C LEU A 36 2.03 15.01 -17.49
N VAL A 37 1.81 13.80 -17.01
CA VAL A 37 0.71 12.96 -17.44
C VAL A 37 -0.55 13.55 -16.80
N ARG A 38 -1.63 13.59 -17.58
CA ARG A 38 -2.97 13.89 -17.04
C ARG A 38 -3.19 13.07 -15.77
N ALA A 39 -3.57 13.71 -14.66
CA ALA A 39 -3.81 12.99 -13.42
C ALA A 39 -5.01 12.06 -13.59
N HIS A 40 -4.81 10.79 -13.31
CA HIS A 40 -5.81 9.73 -13.41
C HIS A 40 -6.51 9.54 -12.07
N ILE A 41 -7.74 9.05 -12.14
CA ILE A 41 -8.54 8.68 -10.97
C ILE A 41 -8.56 7.15 -10.83
N TYR A 42 -8.30 6.71 -9.61
CA TYR A 42 -8.26 5.31 -9.24
C TYR A 42 -9.10 5.06 -7.99
N TYR A 43 -9.43 3.79 -7.76
CA TYR A 43 -10.20 3.33 -6.59
C TYR A 43 -9.47 2.18 -5.90
N GLY A 44 -9.33 2.29 -4.59
CA GLY A 44 -8.79 1.27 -3.71
C GLY A 44 -9.08 1.61 -2.26
N PHE A 45 -9.26 0.64 -1.41
CA PHE A 45 -9.61 0.80 0.00
C PHE A 45 -10.89 1.65 0.24
N GLY A 46 -11.87 1.57 -0.68
CA GLY A 46 -13.06 2.41 -0.64
C GLY A 46 -12.81 3.90 -0.89
N LEU A 47 -11.60 4.28 -1.31
CA LEU A 47 -11.16 5.67 -1.48
C LEU A 47 -10.95 6.01 -2.96
N LYS A 48 -11.26 7.26 -3.30
CA LYS A 48 -10.98 7.87 -4.60
C LYS A 48 -9.59 8.51 -4.58
N ILE A 49 -8.71 8.03 -5.43
CA ILE A 49 -7.29 8.37 -5.44
C ILE A 49 -6.96 9.09 -6.75
N LYS A 50 -6.35 10.28 -6.65
CA LYS A 50 -5.87 11.04 -7.80
C LYS A 50 -4.34 10.94 -7.89
N SER A 51 -3.82 10.44 -9.01
CA SER A 51 -2.39 10.22 -9.21
C SER A 51 -1.90 10.73 -10.58
N PRO A 52 -0.75 11.41 -10.64
CA PRO A 52 -0.05 11.72 -11.89
C PRO A 52 0.77 10.54 -12.42
N LEU A 53 1.00 9.50 -11.59
CA LEU A 53 1.63 8.24 -11.97
C LEU A 53 0.55 7.23 -12.36
N ASP A 54 0.81 6.46 -13.40
CA ASP A 54 -0.05 5.33 -13.75
C ASP A 54 0.02 4.23 -12.68
N LEU A 55 -1.17 3.80 -12.21
CA LEU A 55 -1.34 2.81 -11.15
C LEU A 55 -2.19 1.63 -11.68
N PRO A 56 -1.64 0.80 -12.56
CA PRO A 56 -2.39 -0.29 -13.20
C PRO A 56 -2.80 -1.40 -12.22
N GLU A 57 -2.35 -1.35 -10.98
CA GLU A 57 -2.78 -2.21 -9.88
C GLU A 57 -4.19 -1.87 -9.38
N LEU A 58 -4.53 -0.59 -9.44
CA LEU A 58 -5.81 -0.08 -8.97
C LEU A 58 -6.87 -0.11 -10.07
N ARG A 59 -8.12 -0.11 -9.66
CA ARG A 59 -9.24 0.08 -10.58
C ARG A 59 -9.29 1.54 -11.02
N SER A 60 -9.41 1.78 -12.32
CA SER A 60 -9.61 3.12 -12.90
C SER A 60 -11.01 3.24 -13.49
N GLU A 61 -11.56 4.44 -13.46
CA GLU A 61 -12.73 4.77 -14.28
C GLU A 61 -12.28 5.49 -15.57
N PRO A 62 -12.86 5.14 -16.72
CA PRO A 62 -12.62 5.88 -17.95
C PRO A 62 -13.22 7.30 -17.85
N GLY A 63 -12.41 8.32 -18.12
CA GLY A 63 -12.84 9.71 -18.16
C GLY A 63 -12.23 10.59 -17.06
N GLU A 64 -12.36 11.90 -17.25
CA GLU A 64 -12.01 12.89 -16.21
C GLU A 64 -13.15 12.94 -15.20
N SER A 65 -13.01 12.26 -14.07
CA SER A 65 -13.93 12.48 -12.96
C SER A 65 -13.64 13.85 -12.33
N ALA A 66 -14.45 14.84 -12.70
CA ALA A 66 -14.48 16.13 -12.02
C ALA A 66 -15.04 15.92 -10.61
N GLY A 67 -14.31 16.34 -9.58
CA GLY A 67 -14.78 16.27 -8.20
C GLY A 67 -13.67 16.01 -7.19
N PRO A 68 -13.97 16.11 -5.89
CA PRO A 68 -13.01 15.88 -4.84
C PRO A 68 -12.50 14.44 -4.86
N CYS A 69 -11.23 14.23 -4.47
CA CYS A 69 -10.63 12.94 -4.22
C CYS A 69 -10.30 12.82 -2.73
N ASP A 70 -10.26 11.59 -2.23
CA ASP A 70 -9.91 11.30 -0.84
C ASP A 70 -8.42 11.42 -0.60
N ILE A 71 -7.61 10.93 -1.56
CA ILE A 71 -6.15 10.99 -1.52
C ILE A 71 -5.64 11.56 -2.83
N LYS A 72 -4.71 12.51 -2.74
CA LYS A 72 -4.01 13.09 -3.89
C LYS A 72 -2.53 12.80 -3.82
N PHE A 73 -1.98 12.19 -4.88
CA PHE A 73 -0.53 12.10 -5.08
C PHE A 73 -0.03 13.29 -5.89
N THR A 74 1.16 13.78 -5.54
CA THR A 74 1.88 14.80 -6.29
C THR A 74 3.37 14.47 -6.31
N PHE A 75 4.06 14.84 -7.37
CA PHE A 75 5.51 14.91 -7.34
C PHE A 75 5.96 16.28 -6.82
N GLY A 76 6.99 16.28 -5.99
CA GLY A 76 7.53 17.50 -5.40
C GLY A 76 8.77 17.22 -4.58
N THR A 77 9.34 18.25 -3.96
CA THR A 77 10.48 18.14 -3.05
C THR A 77 9.99 18.11 -1.61
N VAL A 78 10.49 17.17 -0.82
CA VAL A 78 10.24 17.05 0.61
C VAL A 78 11.38 17.76 1.35
N LYS A 79 11.04 18.78 2.15
CA LYS A 79 12.05 19.64 2.82
C LYS A 79 12.84 18.91 3.90
N GLU A 80 12.23 17.95 4.57
CA GLU A 80 12.84 17.24 5.70
C GLU A 80 12.79 15.73 5.45
N HIS A 81 13.93 15.18 5.08
CA HIS A 81 14.08 13.74 4.86
C HIS A 81 14.23 13.01 6.20
N PRO A 82 13.70 11.79 6.32
CA PRO A 82 13.95 10.97 7.50
C PRO A 82 15.42 10.50 7.49
N PRO A 83 16.04 10.38 8.68
CA PRO A 83 17.32 9.71 8.78
C PRO A 83 17.14 8.24 8.36
N TYR A 84 18.07 7.72 7.57
CA TYR A 84 18.09 6.29 7.27
C TYR A 84 18.50 5.52 8.53
N LEU A 85 17.86 4.37 8.76
CA LEU A 85 18.26 3.44 9.81
C LEU A 85 19.65 2.89 9.51
N GLU A 86 20.49 2.72 10.52
CA GLU A 86 21.90 2.30 10.37
C GLU A 86 22.06 0.96 9.63
N GLU A 87 21.09 0.04 9.76
CA GLU A 87 21.11 -1.28 9.14
C GLU A 87 20.22 -1.40 7.89
N GLY A 88 19.80 -0.28 7.27
CA GLY A 88 18.87 -0.42 6.16
C GLY A 88 18.74 0.80 5.27
N ASP A 89 18.16 0.55 4.11
CA ASP A 89 17.88 1.54 3.09
C ASP A 89 16.59 2.32 3.35
N ARG A 90 16.02 2.22 4.57
CA ARG A 90 14.72 2.81 4.94
C ARG A 90 14.91 3.90 5.97
N GLY A 91 14.14 4.97 5.83
CA GLY A 91 14.01 6.03 6.81
C GLY A 91 12.55 6.28 7.13
N PHE A 92 12.28 6.75 8.35
CA PHE A 92 10.91 7.04 8.78
C PHE A 92 10.90 8.08 9.90
N TRP A 93 9.90 8.99 9.85
CA TRP A 93 9.49 9.80 10.99
C TRP A 93 7.98 10.07 10.95
N MET A 94 7.39 10.36 12.11
CA MET A 94 6.01 10.77 12.26
C MET A 94 5.92 11.96 13.22
N ARG A 95 5.22 13.03 12.83
CA ARG A 95 5.03 14.25 13.63
C ARG A 95 3.65 14.83 13.37
N GLY A 96 2.80 14.88 14.38
CA GLY A 96 1.42 15.34 14.24
C GLY A 96 0.67 14.56 13.15
N GLU A 97 0.11 15.28 12.20
CA GLU A 97 -0.62 14.71 11.05
C GLU A 97 0.28 14.38 9.85
N GLN A 98 1.60 14.43 10.03
CA GLN A 98 2.55 14.11 8.98
C GLN A 98 3.36 12.85 9.31
N ALA A 99 3.60 12.05 8.28
CA ALA A 99 4.49 10.91 8.33
C ALA A 99 5.36 10.90 7.08
N CYS A 100 6.63 10.61 7.23
CA CYS A 100 7.56 10.55 6.12
C CYS A 100 8.24 9.19 6.09
N TYR A 101 8.21 8.56 4.94
CA TYR A 101 8.90 7.31 4.64
C TYR A 101 9.90 7.55 3.52
N ALA A 102 11.10 7.01 3.65
CA ALA A 102 12.10 7.03 2.59
C ALA A 102 12.61 5.62 2.32
N LEU A 103 12.91 5.36 1.05
CA LEU A 103 13.63 4.18 0.60
C LEU A 103 14.78 4.65 -0.30
N ARG A 104 16.02 4.24 0.06
CA ARG A 104 17.24 4.61 -0.67
C ARG A 104 17.09 4.22 -2.16
N ASN A 105 17.56 5.08 -3.05
CA ASN A 105 17.49 4.92 -4.50
C ASN A 105 16.07 4.87 -5.11
N VAL A 106 15.01 4.99 -4.30
CA VAL A 106 13.63 5.05 -4.77
C VAL A 106 13.03 6.44 -4.54
N GLY A 107 13.05 6.95 -3.31
CA GLY A 107 12.53 8.28 -3.05
C GLY A 107 12.05 8.49 -1.63
N VAL A 108 11.48 9.68 -1.41
CA VAL A 108 10.91 10.13 -0.14
C VAL A 108 9.43 10.40 -0.34
N PHE A 109 8.62 9.93 0.60
CA PHE A 109 7.17 9.94 0.55
C PHE A 109 6.63 10.62 1.81
N LEU A 110 6.16 11.86 1.67
CA LEU A 110 5.54 12.63 2.75
C LEU A 110 4.02 12.49 2.68
N VAL A 111 3.45 11.93 3.73
CA VAL A 111 2.00 11.74 3.88
C VAL A 111 1.47 12.76 4.87
N SER A 112 0.44 13.51 4.50
CA SER A 112 -0.16 14.58 5.30
C SER A 112 -1.65 14.37 5.45
N ALA A 113 -2.12 14.33 6.71
CA ALA A 113 -3.53 14.26 7.12
C ALA A 113 -4.35 13.14 6.43
N GLY A 114 -3.68 12.07 5.97
CA GLY A 114 -4.32 10.97 5.24
C GLY A 114 -4.94 11.37 3.89
N ARG A 115 -4.58 12.55 3.35
CA ARG A 115 -5.20 13.14 2.14
C ARG A 115 -4.21 13.46 1.04
N HIS A 116 -2.98 13.75 1.39
CA HIS A 116 -1.96 14.17 0.44
C HIS A 116 -0.69 13.33 0.62
N ILE A 117 -0.17 12.83 -0.49
CA ILE A 117 1.11 12.13 -0.56
C ILE A 117 1.99 12.86 -1.56
N CYS A 118 3.03 13.55 -1.04
CA CYS A 118 4.07 14.17 -1.85
C CYS A 118 5.19 13.15 -2.08
N VAL A 119 5.54 12.93 -3.34
CA VAL A 119 6.56 11.97 -3.77
C VAL A 119 7.75 12.72 -4.32
N GLU A 120 8.88 12.68 -3.63
CA GLU A 120 10.18 13.08 -4.15
C GLU A 120 10.89 11.84 -4.65
N ALA A 121 10.83 11.64 -5.96
CA ALA A 121 11.42 10.46 -6.58
C ALA A 121 12.93 10.63 -6.76
N HIS A 122 13.68 9.57 -6.45
CA HIS A 122 15.11 9.51 -6.82
C HIS A 122 15.27 9.51 -8.34
N GLU A 123 16.34 10.09 -8.86
CA GLU A 123 16.59 10.23 -10.30
C GLU A 123 16.58 8.90 -11.06
N ASN A 124 17.08 7.84 -10.44
CA ASN A 124 17.18 6.49 -11.01
C ASN A 124 16.01 5.57 -10.61
N ALA A 125 14.99 6.10 -9.91
CA ALA A 125 13.86 5.28 -9.48
C ALA A 125 13.01 4.84 -10.68
N THR A 126 12.72 3.55 -10.77
CA THR A 126 11.76 3.02 -11.74
C THR A 126 10.33 3.30 -11.29
N GLU A 127 9.39 3.32 -12.23
CA GLU A 127 7.97 3.51 -11.90
C GLU A 127 7.44 2.36 -11.03
N GLU A 128 7.90 1.12 -11.27
CA GLU A 128 7.54 -0.06 -10.47
C GLU A 128 7.96 0.12 -9.01
N ALA A 129 9.19 0.58 -8.77
CA ALA A 129 9.69 0.83 -7.41
C ALA A 129 8.89 1.94 -6.71
N LEU A 130 8.56 3.00 -7.43
CA LEU A 130 7.70 4.08 -6.91
C LEU A 130 6.30 3.56 -6.59
N ARG A 131 5.67 2.80 -7.49
CA ARG A 131 4.35 2.21 -7.26
C ARG A 131 4.35 1.31 -6.04
N LEU A 132 5.38 0.48 -5.87
CA LEU A 132 5.50 -0.39 -4.70
C LEU A 132 5.51 0.40 -3.39
N CYS A 133 6.26 1.51 -3.33
CA CYS A 133 6.29 2.39 -2.16
C CYS A 133 4.99 3.18 -1.97
N ILE A 134 4.38 3.63 -3.04
CA ILE A 134 3.11 4.39 -3.00
C ILE A 134 1.98 3.48 -2.51
N LEU A 135 1.80 2.30 -3.12
CA LEU A 135 0.68 1.38 -2.84
C LEU A 135 0.88 0.53 -1.58
N GLY A 136 2.09 0.50 -1.03
CA GLY A 136 2.42 -0.16 0.22
C GLY A 136 2.55 0.84 1.38
N PRO A 137 3.78 1.22 1.76
CA PRO A 137 4.01 2.02 2.97
C PRO A 137 3.33 3.40 2.94
N ALA A 138 3.38 4.16 1.84
CA ALA A 138 2.82 5.51 1.83
C ALA A 138 1.28 5.49 1.93
N LEU A 139 0.61 4.61 1.19
CA LEU A 139 -0.84 4.44 1.28
C LEU A 139 -1.25 3.85 2.64
N GLY A 140 -0.44 2.92 3.19
CA GLY A 140 -0.63 2.39 4.54
C GLY A 140 -0.62 3.50 5.60
N LEU A 141 0.34 4.43 5.53
CA LEU A 141 0.40 5.60 6.41
C LEU A 141 -0.81 6.52 6.24
N ALA A 142 -1.25 6.77 5.00
CA ALA A 142 -2.44 7.58 4.74
C ALA A 142 -3.70 6.95 5.34
N LEU A 143 -3.85 5.64 5.22
CA LEU A 143 -4.96 4.89 5.82
C LEU A 143 -4.92 4.97 7.35
N GLN A 144 -3.73 4.82 7.98
CA GLN A 144 -3.58 4.96 9.44
C GLN A 144 -3.95 6.36 9.92
N GLN A 145 -3.52 7.43 9.21
CA GLN A 145 -3.92 8.80 9.53
C GLN A 145 -5.42 9.05 9.38
N ARG A 146 -6.12 8.24 8.61
CA ARG A 146 -7.59 8.23 8.45
C ARG A 146 -8.29 7.33 9.48
N GLY A 147 -7.56 6.74 10.41
CA GLY A 147 -8.09 5.90 11.48
C GLY A 147 -8.24 4.42 11.14
N PHE A 148 -7.85 3.97 9.93
CA PHE A 148 -7.85 2.55 9.59
C PHE A 148 -6.77 1.79 10.36
N LEU A 149 -7.08 0.58 10.82
CA LEU A 149 -6.07 -0.35 11.30
C LEU A 149 -5.47 -1.08 10.08
N THR A 150 -4.19 -0.87 9.82
CA THR A 150 -3.49 -1.53 8.71
C THR A 150 -2.66 -2.71 9.20
N LEU A 151 -2.74 -3.82 8.48
CA LEU A 151 -2.04 -5.06 8.78
C LEU A 151 -1.24 -5.52 7.55
N HIS A 152 -0.04 -6.07 7.78
CA HIS A 152 0.68 -6.81 6.76
C HIS A 152 0.11 -8.22 6.65
N ALA A 153 -0.97 -8.36 5.88
CA ALA A 153 -1.78 -9.56 5.77
C ALA A 153 -2.30 -9.75 4.36
N SER A 154 -2.79 -10.96 4.08
CA SER A 154 -3.64 -11.25 2.92
C SER A 154 -5.02 -11.65 3.42
N ALA A 155 -6.09 -11.29 2.74
CA ALA A 155 -7.44 -11.62 3.13
C ALA A 155 -8.29 -12.10 1.96
N VAL A 156 -9.15 -13.08 2.24
CA VAL A 156 -10.14 -13.63 1.30
C VAL A 156 -11.53 -13.61 1.90
N SER A 157 -12.56 -13.64 1.05
CA SER A 157 -13.96 -13.75 1.48
C SER A 157 -14.39 -15.21 1.50
N ILE A 158 -14.86 -15.70 2.65
CA ILE A 158 -15.46 -17.02 2.82
C ILE A 158 -16.88 -16.82 3.35
N GLN A 159 -17.88 -17.24 2.58
CA GLN A 159 -19.29 -17.08 2.92
C GLN A 159 -19.65 -15.60 3.27
N GLY A 160 -19.12 -14.64 2.51
CA GLY A 160 -19.39 -13.22 2.70
C GLY A 160 -18.66 -12.56 3.88
N ALA A 161 -17.76 -13.28 4.56
CA ALA A 161 -16.96 -12.76 5.66
C ALA A 161 -15.46 -12.82 5.37
N ALA A 162 -14.69 -11.86 5.86
CA ALA A 162 -13.25 -11.81 5.70
C ALA A 162 -12.55 -12.82 6.61
N VAL A 163 -11.61 -13.55 6.01
CA VAL A 163 -10.62 -14.39 6.69
C VAL A 163 -9.26 -13.86 6.32
N ALA A 164 -8.48 -13.41 7.31
CA ALA A 164 -7.17 -12.81 7.11
C ALA A 164 -6.04 -13.72 7.60
N PHE A 165 -4.92 -13.69 6.88
CA PHE A 165 -3.70 -14.44 7.15
C PHE A 165 -2.56 -13.49 7.46
N LEU A 166 -2.05 -13.52 8.69
CA LEU A 166 -0.88 -12.79 9.15
C LEU A 166 0.33 -13.73 9.22
N GLY A 167 1.52 -13.16 9.32
CA GLY A 167 2.77 -13.89 9.49
C GLY A 167 3.96 -13.11 8.97
N GLY A 168 5.16 -13.61 9.20
CA GLY A 168 6.40 -13.02 8.74
C GLY A 168 6.50 -12.93 7.21
N HIS A 169 7.52 -12.21 6.75
CA HIS A 169 7.83 -12.16 5.32
C HIS A 169 8.17 -13.56 4.80
N GLY A 170 7.58 -13.97 3.67
CA GLY A 170 7.82 -15.31 3.11
C GLY A 170 7.03 -16.46 3.76
N TRP A 171 6.17 -16.21 4.75
CA TRP A 171 5.42 -17.26 5.45
C TRP A 171 4.16 -17.74 4.71
N GLY A 172 4.02 -17.43 3.44
CA GLY A 172 2.98 -18.01 2.59
C GLY A 172 1.60 -17.31 2.64
N LYS A 173 1.48 -16.11 3.23
CA LYS A 173 0.20 -15.36 3.27
C LYS A 173 -0.46 -15.22 1.89
N SER A 174 0.28 -14.63 0.94
CA SER A 174 -0.20 -14.45 -0.44
C SER A 174 -0.42 -15.79 -1.16
N THR A 175 0.38 -16.82 -0.85
CA THR A 175 0.23 -18.16 -1.42
C THR A 175 -1.09 -18.81 -0.97
N VAL A 176 -1.41 -18.72 0.34
CA VAL A 176 -2.69 -19.22 0.86
C VAL A 176 -3.87 -18.48 0.22
N ALA A 177 -3.80 -17.14 0.13
CA ALA A 177 -4.83 -16.35 -0.53
C ALA A 177 -5.02 -16.74 -2.00
N ALA A 178 -3.92 -16.97 -2.73
CA ALA A 178 -3.95 -17.40 -4.13
C ALA A 178 -4.57 -18.81 -4.31
N LEU A 179 -4.19 -19.76 -3.46
CA LEU A 179 -4.76 -21.11 -3.48
C LEU A 179 -6.27 -21.11 -3.14
N LEU A 180 -6.72 -20.24 -2.27
CA LEU A 180 -8.14 -20.06 -1.97
C LEU A 180 -8.86 -19.38 -3.13
N GLN A 181 -8.26 -18.35 -3.75
CA GLN A 181 -8.82 -17.69 -4.93
C GLN A 181 -8.98 -18.68 -6.09
N ALA A 182 -8.01 -19.56 -6.34
CA ALA A 182 -8.11 -20.63 -7.34
C ALA A 182 -9.23 -21.64 -7.04
N ARG A 183 -9.70 -21.71 -5.79
CA ARG A 183 -10.87 -22.52 -5.36
C ARG A 183 -12.19 -21.75 -5.34
N GLY A 184 -12.20 -20.51 -5.88
CA GLY A 184 -13.40 -19.70 -6.00
C GLY A 184 -13.70 -18.81 -4.78
N TYR A 185 -12.79 -18.66 -3.82
CA TYR A 185 -12.94 -17.71 -2.72
C TYR A 185 -12.37 -16.36 -3.13
N PRO A 186 -13.20 -15.29 -3.24
CA PRO A 186 -12.71 -14.00 -3.71
C PRO A 186 -11.67 -13.38 -2.77
N VAL A 187 -10.64 -12.76 -3.36
CA VAL A 187 -9.63 -11.98 -2.61
C VAL A 187 -10.23 -10.66 -2.16
N ILE A 188 -9.85 -10.21 -0.97
CA ILE A 188 -10.18 -8.87 -0.43
C ILE A 188 -8.94 -7.98 -0.49
N SER A 189 -7.78 -8.50 -0.07
CA SER A 189 -6.52 -7.73 0.00
C SER A 189 -5.30 -8.64 -0.02
N ASP A 190 -4.15 -8.07 -0.42
CA ASP A 190 -2.83 -8.69 -0.27
C ASP A 190 -1.80 -7.64 0.12
N ASP A 191 -0.78 -8.01 0.90
CA ASP A 191 0.29 -7.18 1.48
C ASP A 191 -0.20 -6.09 2.45
N LEU A 192 -1.20 -5.30 2.07
CA LEU A 192 -1.80 -4.25 2.89
C LEU A 192 -3.28 -4.55 3.07
N THR A 193 -3.64 -4.99 4.25
CA THR A 193 -5.03 -5.24 4.66
C THR A 193 -5.47 -4.14 5.62
N ALA A 194 -6.54 -3.42 5.29
CA ALA A 194 -7.06 -2.33 6.10
C ALA A 194 -8.42 -2.70 6.71
N LEU A 195 -8.56 -2.42 8.01
CA LEU A 195 -9.84 -2.49 8.71
C LEU A 195 -10.39 -1.08 8.91
N GLU A 196 -11.70 -0.94 8.77
CA GLU A 196 -12.41 0.32 9.03
C GLU A 196 -12.12 0.85 10.45
N PRO A 197 -12.27 2.15 10.70
CA PRO A 197 -12.01 2.74 12.02
C PRO A 197 -12.77 2.08 13.17
N GLU A 198 -13.97 1.57 12.91
CA GLU A 198 -14.78 0.79 13.86
C GLU A 198 -14.23 -0.62 14.11
N GLY A 199 -13.23 -1.04 13.33
CA GLY A 199 -12.35 -2.17 13.60
C GLY A 199 -12.87 -3.55 13.26
N ASN A 200 -14.05 -3.70 12.65
CA ASN A 200 -14.65 -5.00 12.44
C ASN A 200 -14.85 -5.39 10.95
N ARG A 201 -14.52 -4.54 10.01
CA ARG A 201 -14.68 -4.82 8.57
C ARG A 201 -13.36 -4.60 7.84
N VAL A 202 -13.04 -5.54 6.96
CA VAL A 202 -11.88 -5.46 6.05
C VAL A 202 -12.32 -4.75 4.78
N VAL A 203 -11.59 -3.72 4.40
CA VAL A 203 -11.85 -2.95 3.18
C VAL A 203 -11.09 -3.58 2.02
N PRO A 204 -11.71 -3.75 0.84
CA PRO A 204 -11.02 -4.28 -0.34
C PRO A 204 -9.88 -3.35 -0.79
N SER A 205 -8.71 -3.94 -1.06
CA SER A 205 -7.55 -3.20 -1.57
C SER A 205 -7.61 -3.01 -3.09
N PHE A 206 -6.97 -3.89 -3.82
CA PHE A 206 -6.97 -3.93 -5.29
C PHE A 206 -6.70 -5.37 -5.78
N PRO A 207 -7.14 -5.73 -7.02
CA PRO A 207 -7.17 -7.11 -7.51
C PRO A 207 -5.79 -7.59 -7.97
N GLN A 208 -4.87 -7.75 -7.04
CA GLN A 208 -3.52 -8.25 -7.29
C GLN A 208 -3.01 -9.08 -6.12
N LEU A 209 -2.29 -10.15 -6.42
CA LEU A 209 -1.48 -10.93 -5.49
C LEU A 209 -0.02 -10.85 -5.89
N LYS A 210 0.87 -10.79 -4.89
CA LYS A 210 2.32 -10.75 -5.09
C LYS A 210 2.93 -12.09 -4.69
N LEU A 211 3.28 -12.91 -5.66
CA LEU A 211 3.65 -14.31 -5.49
C LEU A 211 5.12 -14.56 -5.81
N TRP A 212 5.76 -15.45 -5.07
CA TRP A 212 7.04 -16.03 -5.45
C TRP A 212 6.87 -17.04 -6.59
N PRO A 213 7.91 -17.33 -7.41
CA PRO A 213 7.82 -18.24 -8.57
C PRO A 213 7.26 -19.62 -8.25
N ASP A 214 7.61 -20.21 -7.10
CA ASP A 214 7.10 -21.51 -6.63
C ASP A 214 5.59 -21.48 -6.37
N ALA A 215 5.08 -20.39 -5.79
CA ALA A 215 3.64 -20.21 -5.61
C ALA A 215 2.92 -20.02 -6.95
N VAL A 216 3.54 -19.31 -7.90
CA VAL A 216 3.04 -19.15 -9.27
C VAL A 216 2.95 -20.52 -9.97
N GLY A 217 4.02 -21.34 -9.89
CA GLY A 217 4.06 -22.69 -10.45
C GLY A 217 3.03 -23.63 -9.81
N ALA A 218 2.82 -23.54 -8.49
CA ALA A 218 1.81 -24.34 -7.77
C ALA A 218 0.36 -24.01 -8.21
N LEU A 219 0.13 -22.83 -8.78
CA LEU A 219 -1.16 -22.42 -9.36
C LEU A 219 -1.29 -22.80 -10.84
N GLY A 220 -0.25 -23.39 -11.45
CA GLY A 220 -0.25 -23.78 -12.86
C GLY A 220 0.09 -22.65 -13.84
N TYR A 221 0.58 -21.49 -13.35
CA TYR A 221 1.05 -20.40 -14.20
C TYR A 221 2.55 -20.49 -14.45
N SER A 222 2.99 -19.90 -15.59
CA SER A 222 4.41 -19.64 -15.86
C SER A 222 4.82 -18.32 -15.20
N SER A 223 5.87 -18.34 -14.39
CA SER A 223 6.39 -17.11 -13.78
C SER A 223 6.92 -16.12 -14.79
N GLN A 224 7.31 -16.58 -15.99
CA GLN A 224 7.80 -15.72 -17.08
C GLN A 224 6.68 -14.91 -17.75
N GLU A 225 5.43 -15.37 -17.64
CA GLU A 225 4.26 -14.69 -18.22
C GLU A 225 3.71 -13.58 -17.30
N LEU A 226 4.13 -13.57 -16.03
CA LEU A 226 3.68 -12.58 -15.06
C LEU A 226 4.73 -11.47 -14.87
N PRO A 227 4.32 -10.19 -14.82
CA PRO A 227 5.24 -9.09 -14.61
C PRO A 227 5.90 -9.17 -13.24
N LEU A 228 7.16 -8.71 -13.15
CA LEU A 228 7.83 -8.50 -11.87
C LEU A 228 7.14 -7.41 -11.06
N VAL A 229 7.08 -7.59 -9.75
CA VAL A 229 6.63 -6.55 -8.82
C VAL A 229 7.70 -5.46 -8.67
N HIS A 230 8.97 -5.85 -8.73
CA HIS A 230 10.14 -4.97 -8.64
C HIS A 230 11.31 -5.62 -9.40
N PRO A 231 12.16 -4.85 -10.12
CA PRO A 231 13.28 -5.40 -10.88
C PRO A 231 14.22 -6.31 -10.08
N ASP A 232 14.49 -5.95 -8.81
CA ASP A 232 15.44 -6.65 -7.94
C ASP A 232 14.79 -7.74 -7.07
N VAL A 233 13.49 -8.00 -7.23
CA VAL A 233 12.74 -8.98 -6.42
C VAL A 233 11.97 -9.91 -7.34
N ASP A 234 12.29 -11.19 -7.33
CA ASP A 234 11.64 -12.21 -8.17
C ASP A 234 10.22 -12.57 -7.71
N LYS A 235 9.46 -11.57 -7.25
CA LYS A 235 8.03 -11.68 -7.04
C LYS A 235 7.26 -11.28 -8.28
N ARG A 236 6.21 -12.01 -8.56
CA ARG A 236 5.33 -11.82 -9.72
C ARG A 236 4.01 -11.22 -9.30
N ALA A 237 3.51 -10.30 -10.11
CA ALA A 237 2.20 -9.70 -9.92
C ALA A 237 1.13 -10.51 -10.67
N LEU A 238 0.32 -11.27 -9.95
CA LEU A 238 -0.87 -11.92 -10.48
C LEU A 238 -2.04 -10.96 -10.34
N ARG A 239 -2.46 -10.34 -11.45
CA ARG A 239 -3.64 -9.47 -11.52
C ARG A 239 -4.83 -10.25 -12.05
N PHE A 240 -6.03 -9.94 -11.56
CA PHE A 240 -7.26 -10.61 -11.97
C PHE A 240 -8.43 -9.64 -12.04
N SER A 241 -9.33 -9.87 -12.98
CA SER A 241 -10.57 -9.08 -13.17
C SER A 241 -11.75 -9.65 -12.38
N GLU A 242 -11.71 -10.95 -12.10
CA GLU A 242 -12.75 -11.69 -11.40
C GLU A 242 -12.21 -12.28 -10.08
N GLY A 243 -13.10 -12.65 -9.17
CA GLY A 243 -12.69 -13.22 -7.89
C GLY A 243 -12.07 -12.20 -6.93
N PHE A 244 -12.54 -10.94 -6.99
CA PHE A 244 -12.19 -9.86 -6.07
C PHE A 244 -13.45 -9.26 -5.46
N VAL A 245 -13.41 -8.96 -4.16
CA VAL A 245 -14.51 -8.34 -3.42
C VAL A 245 -14.48 -6.83 -3.66
N LEU A 246 -15.66 -6.21 -3.85
CA LEU A 246 -15.78 -4.77 -4.09
C LEU A 246 -16.21 -3.99 -2.84
N ASP A 247 -16.90 -4.65 -1.92
CA ASP A 247 -17.46 -4.04 -0.72
C ASP A 247 -16.73 -4.54 0.54
N SER A 248 -16.71 -3.74 1.59
CA SER A 248 -16.09 -4.14 2.86
C SER A 248 -16.80 -5.37 3.45
N SER A 249 -16.01 -6.26 4.03
CA SER A 249 -16.46 -7.55 4.56
C SER A 249 -16.22 -7.65 6.07
N PRO A 250 -17.17 -8.17 6.88
CA PRO A 250 -16.95 -8.34 8.31
C PRO A 250 -15.79 -9.31 8.56
N LEU A 251 -14.81 -8.91 9.38
CA LEU A 251 -13.70 -9.78 9.77
C LEU A 251 -14.20 -10.86 10.73
N ARG A 252 -14.13 -12.10 10.28
CA ARG A 252 -14.59 -13.24 11.08
C ARG A 252 -13.45 -14.03 11.71
N ARG A 253 -12.30 -14.12 11.01
CA ARG A 253 -11.14 -14.88 11.49
C ARG A 253 -9.84 -14.23 11.06
N LEU A 254 -8.85 -14.36 11.94
CA LEU A 254 -7.49 -13.93 11.72
C LEU A 254 -6.58 -15.09 12.10
N TYR A 255 -5.83 -15.61 11.13
CA TYR A 255 -4.87 -16.68 11.33
C TYR A 255 -3.45 -16.13 11.35
N LEU A 256 -2.70 -16.50 12.37
CA LEU A 256 -1.26 -16.28 12.38
C LEU A 256 -0.58 -17.52 11.79
N LEU A 257 0.05 -17.36 10.63
CA LEU A 257 0.87 -18.40 10.03
C LEU A 257 2.17 -18.53 10.81
N ALA A 258 2.66 -19.73 10.94
CA ALA A 258 3.96 -20.06 11.52
C ALA A 258 4.69 -21.01 10.59
N VAL A 259 6.01 -20.96 10.62
CA VAL A 259 6.87 -21.97 9.97
C VAL A 259 6.91 -23.17 10.90
N GLY A 260 6.51 -24.34 10.37
CA GLY A 260 6.56 -25.61 11.07
C GLY A 260 7.95 -26.24 10.98
#